data_4c69d3574f09727cae52018133ca121b
#
_entry.id   4c69d3574f09727cae52018133ca121b
#
_cell.length_a   1.000
_cell.length_b   1.000
_cell.length_c   1.000
_cell.angle_alpha   90.00
_cell.angle_beta   90.00
_cell.angle_gamma   90.00
#
_symmetry.space_group_name_H-M   'P 1'
#
loop_
_entity.id
_entity.type
_entity.pdbx_description
1 polymer ?
#
loop_
_entity_poly.entity_id
_entity_poly.type
_entity_poly.pdbx_seq_one_letter_code
_entity_poly.pdbx_strand_id
1 'polypeptide(L)'
;ITDPMENAVRRADRLMYQAKKHRNQVVTESSTEEIRQKVGERLERDSGRELVLIVDDAKINREILFEMLKDRFDIIEASSGEECLELLHQYGTEISIVLLDFIMSGMDGLGVLKVMNKEHLIEDIPVIMISSEDSELHIRQAYEMGVSDYISRPFDTSVVRQRVYNTIKLYAKQRKLIDLVAGQMQEKEKNNQIMVNILSHIVECRNGESGQHVRNIGILTKILLKKLM
;
A
#
# COMPACT_ATOMS: atom_id res chain seq x y z
N ILE A 1 -11.42 2.08 18.38
CA ILE A 1 -9.95 1.95 18.53
C ILE A 1 -9.67 0.50 18.16
N THR A 2 -9.34 0.26 16.89
CA THR A 2 -8.98 -1.06 16.37
C THR A 2 -7.57 -1.41 16.80
N ASP A 3 -7.38 -2.64 17.27
CA ASP A 3 -6.10 -3.16 17.77
C ASP A 3 -5.03 -3.10 16.66
N PRO A 4 -3.85 -2.50 16.90
CA PRO A 4 -2.75 -2.42 15.94
C PRO A 4 -2.29 -3.77 15.39
N MET A 5 -2.49 -4.85 16.16
CA MET A 5 -2.12 -6.22 15.78
C MET A 5 -3.10 -6.83 14.77
N GLU A 6 -4.40 -6.53 14.89
CA GLU A 6 -5.42 -7.00 13.95
C GLU A 6 -5.24 -6.35 12.57
N ASN A 7 -4.82 -5.09 12.53
CA ASN A 7 -4.49 -4.38 11.30
C ASN A 7 -3.23 -4.94 10.62
N ALA A 8 -2.21 -5.37 11.39
CA ALA A 8 -1.00 -5.96 10.84
C ALA A 8 -1.26 -7.35 10.23
N VAL A 9 -2.12 -8.17 10.86
CA VAL A 9 -2.52 -9.48 10.35
C VAL A 9 -3.35 -9.33 9.07
N ARG A 10 -4.29 -8.39 9.03
CA ARG A 10 -5.09 -8.09 7.84
C ARG A 10 -4.23 -7.59 6.67
N ARG A 11 -3.17 -6.81 6.95
CA ARG A 11 -2.17 -6.40 5.95
C ARG A 11 -1.38 -7.58 5.38
N ALA A 12 -0.93 -8.49 6.22
CA ALA A 12 -0.20 -9.69 5.79
C ALA A 12 -1.06 -10.63 4.94
N ASP A 13 -2.34 -10.83 5.31
CA ASP A 13 -3.30 -11.62 4.52
C ASP A 13 -3.57 -10.98 3.16
N ARG A 14 -3.59 -9.66 3.09
CA ARG A 14 -3.81 -8.91 1.86
C ARG A 14 -2.61 -8.98 0.92
N LEU A 15 -1.38 -8.87 1.44
CA LEU A 15 -0.14 -9.06 0.67
C LEU A 15 -0.05 -10.49 0.12
N MET A 16 -0.46 -11.50 0.89
CA MET A 16 -0.57 -12.88 0.40
C MET A 16 -1.64 -13.04 -0.69
N TYR A 17 -2.76 -12.34 -0.57
CA TYR A 17 -3.81 -12.36 -1.60
C TYR A 17 -3.37 -11.67 -2.89
N GLN A 18 -2.67 -10.54 -2.79
CA GLN A 18 -2.07 -9.86 -3.95
C GLN A 18 -0.97 -10.72 -4.62
N ALA A 19 -0.11 -11.36 -3.86
CA ALA A 19 0.90 -12.28 -4.38
C ALA A 19 0.28 -13.50 -5.10
N LYS A 20 -0.87 -13.99 -4.64
CA LYS A 20 -1.65 -15.04 -5.34
C LYS A 20 -2.32 -14.53 -6.61
N LYS A 21 -2.76 -13.26 -6.63
CA LYS A 21 -3.46 -12.67 -7.79
C LYS A 21 -2.52 -12.46 -8.98
N HIS A 22 -1.23 -12.18 -8.74
CA HIS A 22 -0.22 -12.04 -9.80
C HIS A 22 0.19 -13.37 -10.47
N ARG A 23 -0.16 -14.53 -9.91
CA ARG A 23 0.12 -15.84 -10.53
C ARG A 23 -1.00 -16.39 -11.43
N ASN A 24 -2.19 -15.81 -11.41
CA ASN A 24 -3.34 -16.25 -12.22
C ASN A 24 -4.06 -15.06 -12.85
N GLN A 25 -3.40 -14.35 -13.78
CA GLN A 25 -4.10 -13.41 -14.64
C GLN A 25 -4.68 -14.13 -15.86
N VAL A 26 -6.01 -14.22 -15.91
CA VAL A 26 -6.74 -14.32 -17.17
C VAL A 26 -6.92 -12.87 -17.65
N VAL A 27 -6.13 -12.48 -18.64
CA VAL A 27 -6.18 -11.15 -19.28
C VAL A 27 -7.29 -11.20 -20.33
N THR A 28 -8.30 -10.35 -20.20
CA THR A 28 -9.18 -10.01 -21.31
C THR A 28 -8.58 -8.84 -22.07
N GLU A 29 -8.13 -9.16 -23.28
CA GLU A 29 -7.55 -8.21 -24.23
C GLU A 29 -8.64 -7.26 -24.76
N SER A 30 -8.47 -5.94 -24.63
CA SER A 30 -8.65 -4.95 -25.70
C SER A 30 -8.66 -3.47 -25.28
N SER A 31 -8.66 -3.13 -23.99
CA SER A 31 -8.57 -1.71 -23.58
C SER A 31 -7.31 -1.36 -22.80
N THR A 32 -6.58 -2.36 -22.35
CA THR A 32 -5.37 -2.22 -21.51
C THR A 32 -4.09 -2.02 -22.34
N GLU A 33 -4.10 -2.41 -23.62
CA GLU A 33 -2.89 -2.36 -24.45
C GLU A 33 -2.49 -0.96 -24.89
N GLU A 34 -3.45 -0.09 -25.19
CA GLU A 34 -3.13 1.30 -25.60
C GLU A 34 -2.60 2.15 -24.45
N ILE A 35 -3.12 1.92 -23.24
CA ILE A 35 -2.61 2.58 -22.03
C ILE A 35 -1.25 1.98 -21.63
N ARG A 36 -1.10 0.65 -21.71
CA ARG A 36 0.19 -0.03 -21.49
C ARG A 36 1.27 0.43 -22.49
N GLN A 37 0.93 0.63 -23.75
CA GLN A 37 1.88 1.09 -24.75
C GLN A 37 2.33 2.53 -24.51
N LYS A 38 1.42 3.45 -24.19
CA LYS A 38 1.76 4.85 -23.88
C LYS A 38 2.56 5.04 -22.60
N VAL A 39 2.37 4.17 -21.61
CA VAL A 39 3.05 4.22 -20.33
C VAL A 39 4.29 3.30 -20.32
N GLY A 40 4.24 2.15 -21.00
CA GLY A 40 5.36 1.23 -21.17
C GLY A 40 6.56 1.87 -21.86
N GLU A 41 6.32 2.68 -22.90
CA GLU A 41 7.38 3.43 -23.59
C GLU A 41 8.04 4.52 -22.70
N ARG A 42 7.36 4.96 -21.62
CA ARG A 42 7.93 5.89 -20.62
C ARG A 42 8.58 5.19 -19.43
N LEU A 43 8.17 3.95 -19.11
CA LEU A 43 8.63 3.21 -17.92
C LEU A 43 9.72 2.15 -18.19
N GLU A 44 10.26 2.02 -19.39
CA GLU A 44 11.50 1.28 -19.66
C GLU A 44 12.72 1.95 -19.04
N ARG A 45 12.53 2.64 -17.93
CA ARG A 45 13.65 3.18 -17.15
C ARG A 45 13.69 2.46 -15.80
N ASP A 46 14.61 1.57 -15.71
CA ASP A 46 15.16 1.10 -14.43
C ASP A 46 15.88 2.28 -13.72
N SER A 47 15.10 3.34 -13.44
CA SER A 47 15.63 4.60 -12.87
C SER A 47 15.80 4.50 -11.36
N GLY A 48 15.17 3.51 -10.71
CA GLY A 48 15.09 3.43 -9.26
C GLY A 48 14.42 4.66 -8.61
N ARG A 49 13.68 5.47 -9.40
CA ARG A 49 12.96 6.66 -8.92
C ARG A 49 11.57 6.29 -8.42
N GLU A 50 11.13 7.02 -7.41
CA GLU A 50 9.78 6.88 -6.85
C GLU A 50 8.73 7.41 -7.85
N LEU A 51 7.60 6.70 -7.97
CA LEU A 51 6.50 7.02 -8.89
C LEU A 51 5.46 7.90 -8.19
N VAL A 52 5.20 9.08 -8.77
CA VAL A 52 4.23 10.06 -8.30
C VAL A 52 3.04 10.10 -9.25
N LEU A 53 1.82 9.92 -8.74
CA LEU A 53 0.59 10.13 -9.48
C LEU A 53 0.05 11.53 -9.21
N ILE A 54 -0.10 12.35 -10.28
CA ILE A 54 -0.69 13.69 -10.21
C ILE A 54 -2.11 13.62 -10.77
N VAL A 55 -3.08 14.08 -9.99
CA VAL A 55 -4.51 14.02 -10.32
C VAL A 55 -5.12 15.42 -10.22
N ASP A 56 -5.53 15.99 -11.35
CA ASP A 56 -6.13 17.32 -11.45
C ASP A 56 -6.85 17.43 -12.82
N ASP A 57 -8.05 17.95 -12.89
CA ASP A 57 -8.76 18.07 -14.17
C ASP A 57 -8.20 19.20 -15.07
N ALA A 58 -7.57 20.21 -14.47
CA ALA A 58 -6.93 21.29 -15.20
C ALA A 58 -5.51 20.92 -15.67
N LYS A 59 -5.31 20.78 -16.96
CA LYS A 59 -4.02 20.42 -17.57
C LYS A 59 -2.87 21.33 -17.11
N ILE A 60 -3.12 22.63 -16.98
CA ILE A 60 -2.11 23.60 -16.55
C ILE A 60 -1.56 23.29 -15.14
N ASN A 61 -2.42 22.84 -14.24
CA ASN A 61 -2.00 22.49 -12.88
C ASN A 61 -1.13 21.23 -12.88
N ARG A 62 -1.50 20.21 -13.69
CA ARG A 62 -0.67 19.02 -13.86
C ARG A 62 0.70 19.36 -14.43
N GLU A 63 0.76 20.21 -15.47
CA GLU A 63 2.02 20.67 -16.06
C GLU A 63 2.91 21.40 -15.07
N ILE A 64 2.34 22.27 -14.21
CA ILE A 64 3.07 22.97 -13.15
C ILE A 64 3.69 21.97 -12.15
N LEU A 65 2.90 21.02 -11.65
CA LEU A 65 3.37 20.00 -10.72
C LEU A 65 4.40 19.06 -11.36
N PHE A 66 4.17 18.69 -12.62
CA PHE A 66 5.12 17.91 -13.41
C PHE A 66 6.49 18.59 -13.49
N GLU A 67 6.52 19.87 -13.89
CA GLU A 67 7.77 20.66 -13.98
C GLU A 67 8.46 20.80 -12.60
N MET A 68 7.70 20.87 -11.52
CA MET A 68 8.25 20.92 -10.17
C MET A 68 8.92 19.61 -9.74
N LEU A 69 8.45 18.45 -10.22
CA LEU A 69 8.80 17.15 -9.65
C LEU A 69 9.64 16.25 -10.57
N LYS A 70 9.62 16.47 -11.89
CA LYS A 70 10.24 15.61 -12.92
C LYS A 70 11.73 15.33 -12.74
N ASP A 71 12.47 16.23 -12.06
CA ASP A 71 13.90 16.06 -11.86
C ASP A 71 14.24 14.92 -10.89
N ARG A 72 13.30 14.57 -10.00
CA ARG A 72 13.54 13.61 -8.90
C ARG A 72 12.64 12.38 -8.92
N PHE A 73 11.48 12.49 -9.57
CA PHE A 73 10.43 11.48 -9.54
C PHE A 73 10.04 11.07 -10.95
N ASP A 74 9.60 9.84 -11.10
CA ASP A 74 8.86 9.42 -12.27
C ASP A 74 7.40 9.81 -12.04
N ILE A 75 6.72 10.31 -13.10
CA ILE A 75 5.41 10.95 -12.94
C ILE A 75 4.42 10.31 -13.90
N ILE A 76 3.26 9.97 -13.40
CA ILE A 76 2.07 9.66 -14.17
C ILE A 76 0.97 10.65 -13.84
N GLU A 77 0.08 10.92 -14.80
CA GLU A 77 -0.97 11.91 -14.67
C GLU A 77 -2.33 11.28 -14.87
N ALA A 78 -3.32 11.77 -14.11
CA ALA A 78 -4.73 11.51 -14.29
C ALA A 78 -5.48 12.84 -14.42
N SER A 79 -6.44 12.90 -15.33
CA SER A 79 -7.27 14.08 -15.59
C SER A 79 -8.64 14.03 -14.91
N SER A 80 -8.93 12.94 -14.19
CA SER A 80 -10.18 12.76 -13.44
C SER A 80 -10.00 11.79 -12.29
N GLY A 81 -10.99 11.76 -11.38
CA GLY A 81 -11.00 10.81 -10.27
C GLY A 81 -11.13 9.36 -10.73
N GLU A 82 -11.89 9.12 -11.80
CA GLU A 82 -12.06 7.80 -12.40
C GLU A 82 -10.74 7.27 -12.98
N GLU A 83 -10.02 8.09 -13.76
CA GLU A 83 -8.70 7.75 -14.31
C GLU A 83 -7.68 7.50 -13.18
N CYS A 84 -7.75 8.29 -12.10
CA CYS A 84 -6.94 8.06 -10.90
C CYS A 84 -7.16 6.65 -10.33
N LEU A 85 -8.41 6.22 -10.16
CA LEU A 85 -8.71 4.89 -9.63
C LEU A 85 -8.26 3.77 -10.57
N GLU A 86 -8.39 3.94 -11.89
CA GLU A 86 -7.88 2.99 -12.87
C GLU A 86 -6.35 2.82 -12.75
N LEU A 87 -5.62 3.93 -12.62
CA LEU A 87 -4.16 3.89 -12.43
C LEU A 87 -3.77 3.28 -11.08
N LEU A 88 -4.51 3.59 -10.01
CA LEU A 88 -4.30 2.96 -8.70
C LEU A 88 -4.52 1.44 -8.75
N HIS A 89 -5.51 0.97 -9.47
CA HIS A 89 -5.74 -0.48 -9.66
C HIS A 89 -4.65 -1.13 -10.53
N GLN A 90 -4.14 -0.40 -11.53
CA GLN A 90 -3.11 -0.91 -12.44
C GLN A 90 -1.75 -1.02 -11.78
N TYR A 91 -1.31 0.03 -11.09
CA TYR A 91 0.05 0.14 -10.51
C TYR A 91 0.11 -0.25 -9.02
N GLY A 92 -0.99 -0.14 -8.30
CA GLY A 92 -1.04 -0.47 -6.88
C GLY A 92 0.06 0.22 -6.08
N THR A 93 0.82 -0.57 -5.31
CA THR A 93 1.89 -0.08 -4.43
C THR A 93 3.18 0.37 -5.16
N GLU A 94 3.24 0.27 -6.49
CA GLU A 94 4.30 0.91 -7.27
C GLU A 94 4.18 2.43 -7.23
N ILE A 95 2.94 2.96 -7.07
CA ILE A 95 2.72 4.37 -6.82
C ILE A 95 3.17 4.70 -5.40
N SER A 96 4.17 5.57 -5.29
CA SER A 96 4.76 5.97 -4.02
C SER A 96 3.95 7.05 -3.31
N ILE A 97 3.20 7.87 -4.06
CA ILE A 97 2.35 8.95 -3.55
C ILE A 97 1.35 9.43 -4.59
N VAL A 98 0.19 9.90 -4.14
CA VAL A 98 -0.82 10.59 -4.96
C VAL A 98 -0.88 12.06 -4.57
N LEU A 99 -0.79 12.94 -5.56
CA LEU A 99 -1.12 14.36 -5.44
C LEU A 99 -2.51 14.56 -6.03
N LEU A 100 -3.50 14.79 -5.20
CA LEU A 100 -4.92 14.73 -5.56
C LEU A 100 -5.57 16.10 -5.42
N ASP A 101 -6.08 16.65 -6.52
CA ASP A 101 -6.88 17.87 -6.44
C ASP A 101 -8.20 17.60 -5.69
N PHE A 102 -8.59 18.57 -4.89
CA PHE A 102 -9.81 18.49 -4.11
C PHE A 102 -11.05 18.64 -4.99
N ILE A 103 -11.02 19.63 -5.92
CA ILE A 103 -12.15 20.00 -6.78
C ILE A 103 -11.86 19.55 -8.22
N MET A 104 -12.59 18.56 -8.68
CA MET A 104 -12.52 18.07 -10.07
C MET A 104 -13.90 17.86 -10.62
N SER A 105 -14.01 17.94 -11.96
CA SER A 105 -15.25 17.61 -12.68
C SER A 105 -15.52 16.10 -12.56
N GLY A 106 -16.77 15.71 -12.34
CA GLY A 106 -17.15 14.30 -12.16
C GLY A 106 -16.87 13.81 -10.75
N MET A 107 -15.95 12.86 -10.58
CA MET A 107 -15.54 12.38 -9.26
C MET A 107 -14.52 13.34 -8.65
N ASP A 108 -14.90 14.00 -7.57
CA ASP A 108 -14.04 14.90 -6.80
C ASP A 108 -12.98 14.14 -5.95
N GLY A 109 -12.04 14.87 -5.38
CA GLY A 109 -10.98 14.28 -4.55
C GLY A 109 -11.52 13.52 -3.34
N LEU A 110 -12.62 13.96 -2.71
CA LEU A 110 -13.26 13.23 -1.62
C LEU A 110 -13.89 11.92 -2.11
N GLY A 111 -14.43 11.91 -3.32
CA GLY A 111 -14.94 10.70 -3.96
C GLY A 111 -13.85 9.65 -4.15
N VAL A 112 -12.70 10.07 -4.66
CA VAL A 112 -11.50 9.20 -4.80
C VAL A 112 -11.07 8.65 -3.44
N LEU A 113 -10.94 9.51 -2.41
CA LEU A 113 -10.56 9.08 -1.06
C LEU A 113 -11.54 8.08 -0.45
N LYS A 114 -12.87 8.23 -0.69
CA LYS A 114 -13.87 7.26 -0.23
C LYS A 114 -13.63 5.88 -0.81
N VAL A 115 -13.31 5.79 -2.11
CA VAL A 115 -12.99 4.52 -2.76
C VAL A 115 -11.67 3.95 -2.24
N MET A 116 -10.62 4.78 -2.14
CA MET A 116 -9.32 4.37 -1.59
C MET A 116 -9.45 3.82 -0.16
N ASN A 117 -10.28 4.44 0.68
CA ASN A 117 -10.56 3.95 2.04
C ASN A 117 -11.32 2.62 2.01
N LYS A 118 -12.36 2.50 1.21
CA LYS A 118 -13.15 1.27 1.07
C LYS A 118 -12.30 0.09 0.62
N GLU A 119 -11.35 0.35 -0.26
CA GLU A 119 -10.43 -0.65 -0.79
C GLU A 119 -9.12 -0.76 0.02
N HIS A 120 -8.99 0.02 1.08
CA HIS A 120 -7.81 0.11 1.95
C HIS A 120 -6.52 0.56 1.25
N LEU A 121 -6.61 1.16 0.08
CA LEU A 121 -5.44 1.65 -0.67
C LEU A 121 -4.70 2.78 0.06
N ILE A 122 -5.43 3.60 0.83
CA ILE A 122 -4.87 4.75 1.55
C ILE A 122 -3.89 4.32 2.68
N GLU A 123 -3.97 3.07 3.13
CA GLU A 123 -3.05 2.53 4.14
C GLU A 123 -1.64 2.34 3.58
N ASP A 124 -1.55 2.03 2.27
CA ASP A 124 -0.30 1.71 1.60
C ASP A 124 0.19 2.86 0.70
N ILE A 125 -0.71 3.68 0.16
CA ILE A 125 -0.39 4.75 -0.78
C ILE A 125 -0.77 6.08 -0.14
N PRO A 126 0.22 6.91 0.27
CA PRO A 126 -0.05 8.22 0.85
C PRO A 126 -0.68 9.16 -0.17
N VAL A 127 -1.58 10.01 0.32
CA VAL A 127 -2.23 11.05 -0.46
C VAL A 127 -1.90 12.42 0.11
N ILE A 128 -1.48 13.33 -0.74
CA ILE A 128 -1.42 14.76 -0.46
C ILE A 128 -2.55 15.42 -1.23
N MET A 129 -3.48 16.04 -0.50
CA MET A 129 -4.54 16.83 -1.12
C MET A 129 -4.01 18.18 -1.57
N ILE A 130 -4.48 18.63 -2.73
CA ILE A 130 -4.17 19.93 -3.30
C ILE A 130 -5.48 20.71 -3.44
N SER A 131 -5.51 21.98 -3.05
CA SER A 131 -6.69 22.80 -3.25
C SER A 131 -6.36 24.29 -3.30
N SER A 132 -7.23 25.05 -3.97
CA SER A 132 -7.28 26.51 -3.92
C SER A 132 -8.20 27.01 -2.82
N GLU A 133 -8.99 26.16 -2.20
CA GLU A 133 -9.90 26.53 -1.13
C GLU A 133 -9.29 26.24 0.25
N ASP A 134 -9.08 27.29 1.05
CA ASP A 134 -8.64 27.20 2.44
C ASP A 134 -9.83 26.99 3.42
N SER A 135 -10.86 26.25 3.00
CA SER A 135 -11.96 25.92 3.89
C SER A 135 -11.50 24.96 4.97
N GLU A 136 -11.48 25.40 6.23
CA GLU A 136 -11.14 24.55 7.38
C GLU A 136 -11.95 23.26 7.44
N LEU A 137 -13.20 23.29 6.98
CA LEU A 137 -14.08 22.13 6.91
C LEU A 137 -13.55 21.08 5.93
N HIS A 138 -13.13 21.50 4.74
CA HIS A 138 -12.62 20.58 3.71
C HIS A 138 -11.27 19.98 4.11
N ILE A 139 -10.40 20.79 4.68
CA ILE A 139 -9.10 20.33 5.20
C ILE A 139 -9.33 19.27 6.29
N ARG A 140 -10.22 19.55 7.23
CA ARG A 140 -10.56 18.62 8.31
C ARG A 140 -11.14 17.30 7.78
N GLN A 141 -12.09 17.37 6.84
CA GLN A 141 -12.65 16.17 6.21
C GLN A 141 -11.59 15.31 5.52
N ALA A 142 -10.65 15.94 4.79
CA ALA A 142 -9.56 15.23 4.14
C ALA A 142 -8.69 14.47 5.17
N TYR A 143 -8.29 15.13 6.27
CA TYR A 143 -7.52 14.47 7.32
C TYR A 143 -8.30 13.36 8.04
N GLU A 144 -9.60 13.53 8.31
CA GLU A 144 -10.45 12.48 8.88
C GLU A 144 -10.55 11.25 7.95
N MET A 145 -10.37 11.46 6.64
CA MET A 145 -10.34 10.39 5.64
C MET A 145 -8.95 9.78 5.44
N GLY A 146 -7.93 10.20 6.21
CA GLY A 146 -6.61 9.58 6.22
C GLY A 146 -5.60 10.20 5.25
N VAL A 147 -5.84 11.41 4.76
CA VAL A 147 -4.88 12.15 3.94
C VAL A 147 -3.61 12.42 4.74
N SER A 148 -2.46 12.22 4.11
CA SER A 148 -1.16 12.37 4.77
C SER A 148 -0.75 13.82 4.95
N ASP A 149 -1.13 14.68 4.01
CA ASP A 149 -0.83 16.13 4.04
C ASP A 149 -1.77 16.91 3.11
N TYR A 150 -1.71 18.23 3.21
CA TYR A 150 -2.50 19.17 2.42
C TYR A 150 -1.63 20.32 1.91
N ILE A 151 -1.77 20.69 0.64
CA ILE A 151 -1.03 21.79 0.01
C ILE A 151 -2.02 22.76 -0.61
N SER A 152 -1.96 24.04 -0.15
CA SER A 152 -2.76 25.12 -0.72
C SER A 152 -2.08 25.74 -1.94
N ARG A 153 -2.88 26.25 -2.88
CA ARG A 153 -2.43 27.10 -3.99
C ARG A 153 -2.41 28.58 -3.54
N PRO A 154 -1.46 29.39 -4.04
CA PRO A 154 -0.43 29.11 -5.04
C PRO A 154 0.72 28.26 -4.52
N PHE A 155 1.33 27.45 -5.39
CA PHE A 155 2.41 26.56 -5.04
C PHE A 155 3.74 27.28 -4.78
N ASP A 156 4.40 26.93 -3.68
CA ASP A 156 5.84 27.13 -3.53
C ASP A 156 6.56 25.82 -3.92
N THR A 157 7.41 25.91 -4.94
CA THR A 157 8.11 24.73 -5.50
C THR A 157 8.94 23.99 -4.44
N SER A 158 9.60 24.73 -3.54
CA SER A 158 10.44 24.14 -2.49
C SER A 158 9.59 23.41 -1.47
N VAL A 159 8.45 23.98 -1.11
CA VAL A 159 7.49 23.37 -0.15
C VAL A 159 6.89 22.10 -0.74
N VAL A 160 6.39 22.14 -1.98
CA VAL A 160 5.83 20.96 -2.65
C VAL A 160 6.85 19.84 -2.73
N ARG A 161 8.05 20.11 -3.25
CA ARG A 161 9.13 19.12 -3.34
C ARG A 161 9.47 18.49 -1.99
N GLN A 162 9.58 19.32 -0.94
CA GLN A 162 9.96 18.85 0.39
C GLN A 162 8.85 18.00 1.03
N ARG A 163 7.58 18.39 0.90
CA ARG A 163 6.44 17.63 1.44
C ARG A 163 6.32 16.27 0.75
N VAL A 164 6.35 16.22 -0.58
CA VAL A 164 6.33 14.99 -1.37
C VAL A 164 7.48 14.06 -0.94
N TYR A 165 8.71 14.58 -0.90
CA TYR A 165 9.86 13.78 -0.50
C TYR A 165 9.75 13.25 0.94
N ASN A 166 9.34 14.09 1.89
CA ASN A 166 9.21 13.66 3.29
C ASN A 166 8.14 12.62 3.47
N THR A 167 7.00 12.77 2.80
CA THR A 167 5.89 11.81 2.86
C THR A 167 6.30 10.46 2.28
N ILE A 168 6.91 10.43 1.09
CA ILE A 168 7.42 9.19 0.48
C ILE A 168 8.42 8.52 1.42
N LYS A 169 9.39 9.28 1.95
CA LYS A 169 10.41 8.75 2.86
C LYS A 169 9.82 8.17 4.15
N LEU A 170 8.78 8.79 4.70
CA LEU A 170 8.09 8.32 5.89
C LEU A 170 7.42 6.96 5.62
N TYR A 171 6.65 6.86 4.55
CA TYR A 171 5.95 5.63 4.16
C TYR A 171 6.91 4.51 3.76
N ALA A 172 8.00 4.81 3.07
CA ALA A 172 9.05 3.84 2.76
C ALA A 172 9.68 3.25 4.02
N LYS A 173 9.96 4.10 5.04
CA LYS A 173 10.44 3.62 6.34
C LYS A 173 9.41 2.75 7.07
N GLN A 174 8.15 3.14 7.04
CA GLN A 174 7.07 2.39 7.66
C GLN A 174 6.92 1.00 7.01
N ARG A 175 6.93 0.92 5.68
CA ARG A 175 6.90 -0.37 4.95
C ARG A 175 8.08 -1.26 5.35
N LYS A 176 9.30 -0.69 5.34
CA LYS A 176 10.50 -1.45 5.74
C LYS A 176 10.42 -2.00 7.17
N LEU A 177 9.85 -1.24 8.11
CA LEU A 177 9.64 -1.71 9.47
C LEU A 177 8.63 -2.86 9.53
N ILE A 178 7.54 -2.78 8.79
CA ILE A 178 6.52 -3.82 8.71
C ILE A 178 7.14 -5.12 8.16
N ASP A 179 7.90 -5.04 7.07
CA ASP A 179 8.58 -6.20 6.47
C ASP A 179 9.58 -6.84 7.44
N LEU A 180 10.31 -6.02 8.18
CA LEU A 180 11.28 -6.49 9.16
C LEU A 180 10.61 -7.22 10.33
N VAL A 181 9.51 -6.67 10.85
CA VAL A 181 8.69 -7.30 11.90
C VAL A 181 8.07 -8.61 11.40
N ALA A 182 7.52 -8.61 10.20
CA ALA A 182 6.94 -9.82 9.58
C ALA A 182 8.00 -10.92 9.43
N GLY A 183 9.21 -10.56 8.98
CA GLY A 183 10.34 -11.48 8.88
C GLY A 183 10.76 -12.08 10.23
N GLN A 184 10.85 -11.24 11.28
CA GLN A 184 11.16 -11.70 12.62
C GLN A 184 10.09 -12.63 13.22
N MET A 185 8.81 -12.34 12.97
CA MET A 185 7.72 -13.21 13.39
C MET A 185 7.79 -14.59 12.72
N GLN A 186 8.09 -14.62 11.42
CA GLN A 186 8.23 -15.88 10.69
C GLN A 186 9.43 -16.71 11.18
N GLU A 187 10.56 -16.06 11.49
CA GLU A 187 11.74 -16.72 12.06
C GLU A 187 11.44 -17.29 13.46
N LYS A 188 10.75 -16.49 14.30
CA LYS A 188 10.33 -16.93 15.63
C LYS A 188 9.39 -18.14 15.56
N GLU A 189 8.44 -18.16 14.63
CA GLU A 189 7.55 -19.31 14.43
C GLU A 189 8.32 -20.56 14.01
N LYS A 190 9.30 -20.43 13.09
CA LYS A 190 10.19 -21.55 12.71
C LYS A 190 10.96 -22.08 13.91
N ASN A 191 11.53 -21.20 14.74
CA ASN A 191 12.30 -21.58 15.91
C ASN A 191 11.42 -22.28 16.95
N ASN A 192 10.20 -21.79 17.18
CA ASN A 192 9.22 -22.44 18.04
C ASN A 192 8.86 -23.84 17.53
N GLN A 193 8.67 -24.00 16.21
CA GLN A 193 8.38 -25.29 15.61
C GLN A 193 9.53 -26.30 15.79
N ILE A 194 10.78 -25.85 15.62
CA ILE A 194 11.97 -26.67 15.86
C ILE A 194 12.02 -27.10 17.32
N MET A 195 11.79 -26.17 18.26
CA MET A 195 11.78 -26.47 19.69
C MET A 195 10.72 -27.51 20.08
N VAL A 196 9.50 -27.36 19.54
CA VAL A 196 8.42 -28.33 19.75
C VAL A 196 8.81 -29.71 19.21
N ASN A 197 9.45 -29.78 18.04
CA ASN A 197 9.91 -31.05 17.45
C ASN A 197 11.01 -31.70 18.31
N ILE A 198 11.98 -30.92 18.80
CA ILE A 198 13.06 -31.42 19.69
C ILE A 198 12.48 -31.96 20.99
N LEU A 199 11.58 -31.18 21.65
CA LEU A 199 10.93 -31.60 22.87
C LEU A 199 10.11 -32.87 22.68
N SER A 200 9.37 -32.97 21.57
CA SER A 200 8.62 -34.18 21.19
C SER A 200 9.54 -35.37 21.07
N HIS A 201 10.69 -35.20 20.43
CA HIS A 201 11.66 -36.29 20.25
C HIS A 201 12.31 -36.74 21.58
N ILE A 202 12.61 -35.80 22.50
CA ILE A 202 13.14 -36.10 23.82
C ILE A 202 12.11 -36.91 24.66
N VAL A 203 10.83 -36.52 24.58
CA VAL A 203 9.75 -37.25 25.28
C VAL A 203 9.59 -38.65 24.71
N GLU A 204 9.64 -38.83 23.39
CA GLU A 204 9.61 -40.13 22.72
C GLU A 204 10.75 -41.05 23.18
N CYS A 205 11.98 -40.53 23.18
CA CYS A 205 13.16 -41.29 23.61
C CYS A 205 13.08 -41.75 25.06
N ARG A 206 12.38 -40.98 25.92
CA ARG A 206 12.29 -41.27 27.35
C ARG A 206 11.20 -42.29 27.71
N ASN A 207 10.10 -42.29 26.95
CA ASN A 207 8.91 -43.09 27.31
C ASN A 207 8.72 -44.38 26.47
N GLY A 208 9.56 -44.62 25.46
CA GLY A 208 9.45 -45.80 24.56
C GLY A 208 8.16 -45.83 23.75
N GLU A 209 7.36 -44.80 23.78
CA GLU A 209 6.13 -44.69 22.99
C GLU A 209 6.41 -44.31 21.54
N SER A 210 5.58 -44.81 20.62
CA SER A 210 5.78 -44.53 19.20
C SER A 210 5.58 -43.06 18.88
N GLY A 211 6.51 -42.49 18.12
CA GLY A 211 6.52 -41.08 17.70
C GLY A 211 5.26 -40.56 16.99
N GLN A 212 4.37 -41.46 16.61
CA GLN A 212 3.07 -41.12 16.07
C GLN A 212 2.12 -40.52 17.11
N HIS A 213 2.21 -40.98 18.35
CA HIS A 213 1.32 -40.50 19.44
C HIS A 213 1.65 -39.08 19.84
N VAL A 214 2.93 -38.73 19.95
CA VAL A 214 3.38 -37.36 20.30
C VAL A 214 3.10 -36.37 19.17
N ARG A 215 3.24 -36.77 17.91
CA ARG A 215 2.83 -35.96 16.76
C ARG A 215 1.33 -35.65 16.75
N ASN A 216 0.51 -36.64 17.07
CA ASN A 216 -0.95 -36.48 17.15
C ASN A 216 -1.35 -35.51 18.29
N ILE A 217 -0.70 -35.61 19.44
CA ILE A 217 -0.90 -34.66 20.56
C ILE A 217 -0.49 -33.25 20.14
N GLY A 218 0.63 -33.06 19.46
CA GLY A 218 1.08 -31.76 18.96
C GLY A 218 0.11 -31.13 17.96
N ILE A 219 -0.50 -31.91 17.07
CA ILE A 219 -1.53 -31.47 16.12
C ILE A 219 -2.80 -31.06 16.88
N LEU A 220 -3.27 -31.88 17.82
CA LEU A 220 -4.45 -31.58 18.64
C LEU A 220 -4.27 -30.32 19.49
N THR A 221 -3.11 -30.13 20.09
CA THR A 221 -2.78 -28.93 20.87
C THR A 221 -2.79 -27.67 19.99
N LYS A 222 -2.25 -27.75 18.75
CA LYS A 222 -2.32 -26.63 17.80
C LYS A 222 -3.76 -26.29 17.38
N ILE A 223 -4.60 -27.31 17.18
CA ILE A 223 -6.01 -27.09 16.81
C ILE A 223 -6.77 -26.45 17.98
N LEU A 224 -6.51 -26.90 19.23
CA LEU A 224 -7.14 -26.33 20.41
C LEU A 224 -6.71 -24.89 20.67
N LEU A 225 -5.42 -24.58 20.56
CA LEU A 225 -4.90 -23.22 20.71
C LEU A 225 -5.46 -22.26 19.63
N LYS A 226 -5.63 -22.72 18.39
CA LYS A 226 -6.26 -21.93 17.34
C LYS A 226 -7.75 -21.63 17.54
N LYS A 227 -8.46 -22.45 18.33
CA LYS A 227 -9.87 -22.23 18.69
C LYS A 227 -10.06 -21.36 19.92
N LEU A 228 -9.04 -21.18 20.73
CA LEU A 228 -9.07 -20.41 21.98
C LEU A 228 -8.51 -18.97 21.80
N MET A 229 -7.89 -18.68 20.66
CA MET A 229 -7.45 -17.33 20.24
C MET A 229 -8.39 -16.79 19.15
#